data_eb2c33c74cc8333fd2cc540173b2010b
#
_entry.id   eb2c33c74cc8333fd2cc540173b2010b
#
_cell.length_a   1.000
_cell.length_b   1.000
_cell.length_c   1.000
_cell.angle_alpha   90.00
_cell.angle_beta   90.00
_cell.angle_gamma   90.00
#
_symmetry.space_group_name_H-M   'P 1'
#
loop_
_entity.id
_entity.type
_entity.pdbx_description
1 polymer ?
#
loop_
_entity_poly.entity_id
_entity_poly.type
_entity_poly.pdbx_seq_one_letter_code
_entity_poly.pdbx_strand_id
1 'polypeptide(L)'
;MSALGAFTFVLHSHLPYARLAGRWPHGEEWIHEAASETYIPLLNALYDLRDEGIEYRITIGVTPVLAEQLADPDVLDNLGEYLDDKIARAKQDVLRFRGDEEPVGVTREDAEEGDLPPVDRAAVSEALERSTAGDAALDDEDAEADDLLAPPEPKPWWVGHEHLEYLAGFYQRYFEHIKDSFDRRFNRDLLGALKQLQDEGYIEITTSAATHGYLPLLGRDSAIRGQLEAGTQSYRRFFGRDPRGIWLPECAYRPAYYDPSGAIRPGIEGFLRREGLQVFFAETHMITGGAPVGVAAGEAIGPYGEI
;
A
#
# COMPACT_ATOMS: atom_id res chain seq x y z
N MET A 1 -16.72 10.86 35.74
CA MET A 1 -16.89 11.97 34.76
C MET A 1 -17.74 11.42 33.62
N SER A 2 -18.76 12.13 33.15
CA SER A 2 -19.49 11.74 31.93
C SER A 2 -18.56 11.90 30.75
N ALA A 3 -18.53 10.93 29.82
CA ALA A 3 -17.79 11.04 28.58
C ALA A 3 -18.33 12.23 27.77
N LEU A 4 -17.45 13.10 27.28
CA LEU A 4 -17.82 14.27 26.46
C LEU A 4 -18.05 13.89 25.00
N GLY A 5 -17.58 12.73 24.56
CA GLY A 5 -17.72 12.21 23.21
C GLY A 5 -16.90 10.95 23.00
N ALA A 6 -16.91 10.44 21.78
CA ALA A 6 -16.09 9.32 21.33
C ALA A 6 -15.37 9.69 20.06
N PHE A 7 -14.16 9.14 19.87
CA PHE A 7 -13.37 9.27 18.66
C PHE A 7 -13.01 7.86 18.16
N THR A 8 -13.10 7.64 16.86
CA THR A 8 -12.72 6.37 16.24
C THR A 8 -12.09 6.59 14.89
N PHE A 9 -11.31 5.62 14.44
CA PHE A 9 -10.80 5.56 13.07
C PHE A 9 -11.62 4.59 12.23
N VAL A 10 -11.81 4.95 10.97
CA VAL A 10 -12.28 4.05 9.93
C VAL A 10 -11.17 3.97 8.88
N LEU A 11 -10.49 2.83 8.85
CA LEU A 11 -9.39 2.57 7.92
C LEU A 11 -9.91 1.75 6.76
N HIS A 12 -9.39 2.01 5.57
CA HIS A 12 -9.76 1.28 4.35
C HIS A 12 -8.53 0.64 3.72
N SER A 13 -8.62 -0.67 3.43
CA SER A 13 -7.55 -1.45 2.82
C SER A 13 -8.00 -1.99 1.47
N HIS A 14 -7.34 -1.54 0.43
CA HIS A 14 -7.58 -1.98 -0.94
C HIS A 14 -6.27 -2.02 -1.74
N LEU A 15 -6.10 -3.11 -2.50
CA LEU A 15 -5.13 -3.20 -3.59
C LEU A 15 -5.80 -3.89 -4.78
N PRO A 16 -5.46 -3.51 -6.01
CA PRO A 16 -5.95 -4.23 -7.19
C PRO A 16 -5.43 -5.67 -7.21
N TYR A 17 -6.01 -6.48 -8.10
CA TYR A 17 -5.51 -7.84 -8.30
C TYR A 17 -4.12 -7.79 -8.95
N ALA A 18 -3.11 -8.21 -8.21
CA ALA A 18 -1.70 -8.15 -8.60
C ALA A 18 -1.03 -9.54 -8.68
N ARG A 19 -1.71 -10.61 -8.23
CA ARG A 19 -1.21 -11.98 -8.33
C ARG A 19 -0.92 -12.33 -9.78
N LEU A 20 0.26 -12.88 -10.07
CA LEU A 20 0.74 -13.22 -11.41
C LEU A 20 0.92 -12.02 -12.36
N ALA A 21 0.89 -10.79 -11.86
CA ALA A 21 1.15 -9.59 -12.64
C ALA A 21 2.65 -9.18 -12.67
N GLY A 22 3.53 -10.11 -12.30
CA GLY A 22 4.95 -9.85 -12.09
C GLY A 22 5.27 -9.55 -10.62
N ARG A 23 6.57 -9.55 -10.28
CA ARG A 23 7.05 -9.29 -8.92
C ARG A 23 7.65 -7.89 -8.76
N TRP A 24 8.29 -7.38 -9.80
CA TRP A 24 9.02 -6.12 -9.83
C TRP A 24 8.99 -5.51 -11.26
N PRO A 25 8.95 -4.18 -11.40
CA PRO A 25 8.75 -3.13 -10.38
C PRO A 25 7.27 -2.91 -10.02
N HIS A 26 6.35 -3.65 -10.61
CA HIS A 26 4.91 -3.58 -10.41
C HIS A 26 4.33 -4.97 -10.18
N GLY A 27 3.08 -5.05 -9.76
CA GLY A 27 2.41 -6.31 -9.52
C GLY A 27 2.42 -6.72 -8.05
N GLU A 28 2.89 -7.91 -7.72
CA GLU A 28 2.83 -8.46 -6.35
C GLU A 28 3.61 -7.63 -5.33
N GLU A 29 4.63 -6.89 -5.75
CA GLU A 29 5.40 -6.03 -4.84
C GLU A 29 4.52 -5.02 -4.10
N TRP A 30 3.49 -4.47 -4.74
CA TRP A 30 2.55 -3.57 -4.07
C TRP A 30 1.85 -4.24 -2.87
N ILE A 31 1.56 -5.54 -2.97
CA ILE A 31 0.99 -6.30 -1.85
C ILE A 31 2.03 -6.50 -0.76
N HIS A 32 3.27 -6.82 -1.16
CA HIS A 32 4.37 -7.04 -0.22
C HIS A 32 4.76 -5.76 0.52
N GLU A 33 4.81 -4.62 -0.17
CA GLU A 33 5.03 -3.31 0.44
C GLU A 33 3.90 -2.96 1.42
N ALA A 34 2.62 -3.07 0.99
CA ALA A 34 1.49 -2.77 1.85
C ALA A 34 1.44 -3.72 3.07
N ALA A 35 1.77 -5.00 2.90
CA ALA A 35 1.82 -5.95 4.00
C ALA A 35 2.94 -5.59 5.00
N SER A 36 4.14 -5.29 4.51
CA SER A 36 5.32 -5.03 5.33
C SER A 36 5.32 -3.63 5.97
N GLU A 37 4.73 -2.63 5.31
CA GLU A 37 4.80 -1.23 5.76
C GLU A 37 3.49 -0.75 6.39
N THR A 38 2.38 -1.49 6.22
CA THR A 38 1.07 -1.09 6.73
C THR A 38 0.38 -2.21 7.52
N TYR A 39 0.08 -3.36 6.91
CA TYR A 39 -0.80 -4.34 7.55
C TYR A 39 -0.15 -5.03 8.75
N ILE A 40 1.08 -5.50 8.62
CA ILE A 40 1.81 -6.13 9.73
C ILE A 40 2.13 -5.12 10.83
N PRO A 41 2.65 -3.91 10.55
CA PRO A 41 2.82 -2.88 11.58
C PRO A 41 1.53 -2.49 12.31
N LEU A 42 0.42 -2.34 11.59
CA LEU A 42 -0.88 -2.05 12.19
C LEU A 42 -1.33 -3.19 13.11
N LEU A 43 -1.24 -4.44 12.65
CA LEU A 43 -1.56 -5.61 13.48
C LEU A 43 -0.67 -5.66 14.72
N ASN A 44 0.64 -5.41 14.59
CA ASN A 44 1.54 -5.34 15.75
C ASN A 44 1.04 -4.32 16.77
N ALA A 45 0.76 -3.09 16.34
CA ALA A 45 0.29 -2.03 17.23
C ALA A 45 -1.04 -2.39 17.91
N LEU A 46 -2.00 -2.97 17.18
CA LEU A 46 -3.29 -3.37 17.72
C LEU A 46 -3.16 -4.51 18.74
N TYR A 47 -2.31 -5.50 18.44
CA TYR A 47 -2.06 -6.60 19.38
C TYR A 47 -1.29 -6.13 20.62
N ASP A 48 -0.33 -5.23 20.47
CA ASP A 48 0.40 -4.65 21.61
C ASP A 48 -0.55 -3.89 22.54
N LEU A 49 -1.41 -3.02 22.00
CA LEU A 49 -2.44 -2.31 22.77
C LEU A 49 -3.40 -3.27 23.48
N ARG A 50 -3.84 -4.34 22.81
CA ARG A 50 -4.67 -5.39 23.43
C ARG A 50 -3.94 -6.05 24.60
N ASP A 51 -2.69 -6.45 24.37
CA ASP A 51 -1.88 -7.17 25.36
C ASP A 51 -1.52 -6.28 26.56
N GLU A 52 -1.43 -4.96 26.36
CA GLU A 52 -1.33 -3.95 27.42
C GLU A 52 -2.66 -3.69 28.15
N GLY A 53 -3.76 -4.30 27.71
CA GLY A 53 -5.08 -4.12 28.30
C GLY A 53 -5.75 -2.78 27.95
N ILE A 54 -5.31 -2.12 26.89
CA ILE A 54 -5.88 -0.86 26.40
C ILE A 54 -7.13 -1.18 25.57
N GLU A 55 -8.27 -0.63 26.01
CA GLU A 55 -9.51 -0.75 25.26
C GLU A 55 -9.57 0.26 24.12
N TYR A 56 -9.76 -0.24 22.91
CA TYR A 56 -9.99 0.57 21.72
C TYR A 56 -11.09 -0.02 20.85
N ARG A 57 -11.66 0.78 19.97
CA ARG A 57 -12.62 0.36 18.95
C ARG A 57 -12.36 1.12 17.68
N ILE A 58 -11.99 0.41 16.61
CA ILE A 58 -11.78 0.96 15.27
C ILE A 58 -12.48 0.10 14.22
N THR A 59 -12.70 0.68 13.05
CA THR A 59 -13.24 -0.04 11.89
C THR A 59 -12.16 -0.19 10.83
N ILE A 60 -12.02 -1.40 10.27
CA ILE A 60 -11.06 -1.70 9.21
C ILE A 60 -11.81 -2.28 8.02
N GLY A 61 -11.79 -1.58 6.90
CA GLY A 61 -12.29 -2.09 5.62
C GLY A 61 -11.25 -2.99 4.96
N VAL A 62 -11.63 -4.22 4.63
CA VAL A 62 -10.82 -5.15 3.85
C VAL A 62 -11.57 -5.51 2.58
N THR A 63 -11.05 -5.09 1.43
CA THR A 63 -11.72 -5.43 0.16
C THR A 63 -11.59 -6.92 -0.12
N PRO A 64 -12.62 -7.55 -0.71
CA PRO A 64 -12.56 -8.99 -1.01
C PRO A 64 -11.38 -9.35 -1.90
N VAL A 65 -11.08 -8.56 -2.93
CA VAL A 65 -9.93 -8.78 -3.82
C VAL A 65 -8.59 -8.75 -3.06
N LEU A 66 -8.47 -7.94 -2.02
CA LEU A 66 -7.28 -7.93 -1.16
C LEU A 66 -7.26 -9.16 -0.24
N ALA A 67 -8.40 -9.51 0.38
CA ALA A 67 -8.49 -10.68 1.25
C ALA A 67 -8.11 -11.97 0.51
N GLU A 68 -8.59 -12.15 -0.73
CA GLU A 68 -8.23 -13.30 -1.56
C GLU A 68 -6.71 -13.40 -1.79
N GLN A 69 -6.04 -12.27 -2.01
CA GLN A 69 -4.59 -12.21 -2.25
C GLN A 69 -3.80 -12.43 -0.96
N LEU A 70 -4.24 -11.87 0.17
CA LEU A 70 -3.59 -12.09 1.47
C LEU A 70 -3.81 -13.51 2.03
N ALA A 71 -4.70 -14.29 1.45
CA ALA A 71 -4.90 -15.71 1.76
C ALA A 71 -4.26 -16.65 0.73
N ASP A 72 -3.69 -16.12 -0.35
CA ASP A 72 -3.09 -16.94 -1.41
C ASP A 72 -1.70 -17.44 -0.98
N PRO A 73 -1.47 -18.77 -0.96
CA PRO A 73 -0.19 -19.32 -0.52
C PRO A 73 1.01 -18.82 -1.33
N ASP A 74 0.87 -18.67 -2.66
CA ASP A 74 1.97 -18.19 -3.51
C ASP A 74 2.34 -16.75 -3.15
N VAL A 75 1.32 -15.87 -2.92
CA VAL A 75 1.55 -14.48 -2.50
C VAL A 75 2.22 -14.41 -1.12
N LEU A 76 1.82 -15.28 -0.18
CA LEU A 76 2.42 -15.33 1.15
C LEU A 76 3.85 -15.87 1.11
N ASP A 77 4.14 -16.86 0.27
CA ASP A 77 5.50 -17.36 0.07
C ASP A 77 6.39 -16.27 -0.55
N ASN A 78 5.89 -15.59 -1.59
CA ASN A 78 6.57 -14.46 -2.22
C ASN A 78 6.82 -13.29 -1.26
N LEU A 79 5.89 -13.02 -0.33
CA LEU A 79 6.09 -12.03 0.74
C LEU A 79 7.25 -12.44 1.67
N GLY A 80 7.34 -13.73 2.02
CA GLY A 80 8.46 -14.25 2.81
C GLY A 80 9.81 -14.02 2.11
N GLU A 81 9.91 -14.35 0.82
CA GLU A 81 11.09 -14.10 -0.01
C GLU A 81 11.42 -12.60 -0.14
N TYR A 82 10.41 -11.76 -0.34
CA TYR A 82 10.55 -10.31 -0.37
C TYR A 82 11.18 -9.76 0.92
N LEU A 83 10.72 -10.22 2.07
CA LEU A 83 11.25 -9.79 3.36
C LEU A 83 12.71 -10.26 3.55
N ASP A 84 13.04 -11.47 3.12
CA ASP A 84 14.42 -11.98 3.15
C ASP A 84 15.35 -11.15 2.24
N ASP A 85 14.90 -10.79 1.05
CA ASP A 85 15.65 -9.92 0.12
C ASP A 85 15.86 -8.52 0.73
N LYS A 86 14.82 -7.88 1.29
CA LYS A 86 14.96 -6.57 1.95
C LYS A 86 15.93 -6.60 3.14
N ILE A 87 15.91 -7.66 3.94
CA ILE A 87 16.88 -7.85 5.04
C ILE A 87 18.31 -8.00 4.48
N ALA A 88 18.50 -8.81 3.43
CA ALA A 88 19.81 -9.01 2.82
C ALA A 88 20.36 -7.70 2.24
N ARG A 89 19.55 -6.95 1.50
CA ARG A 89 19.95 -5.64 0.95
C ARG A 89 20.30 -4.64 2.03
N ALA A 90 19.50 -4.54 3.08
CA ALA A 90 19.79 -3.63 4.20
C ALA A 90 21.11 -4.00 4.90
N LYS A 91 21.44 -5.30 5.05
CA LYS A 91 22.73 -5.76 5.55
C LYS A 91 23.89 -5.36 4.65
N GLN A 92 23.74 -5.53 3.34
CA GLN A 92 24.73 -5.07 2.37
C GLN A 92 24.94 -3.56 2.43
N ASP A 93 23.87 -2.78 2.56
CA ASP A 93 23.98 -1.33 2.68
C ASP A 93 24.70 -0.89 3.95
N VAL A 94 24.52 -1.60 5.08
CA VAL A 94 25.30 -1.35 6.30
C VAL A 94 26.79 -1.51 6.02
N LEU A 95 27.21 -2.61 5.37
CA LEU A 95 28.61 -2.85 5.03
C LEU A 95 29.14 -1.83 4.02
N ARG A 96 28.34 -1.52 2.99
CA ARG A 96 28.67 -0.50 1.98
C ARG A 96 28.92 0.87 2.59
N PHE A 97 28.00 1.35 3.42
CA PHE A 97 28.11 2.68 4.03
C PHE A 97 29.22 2.75 5.08
N ARG A 98 29.54 1.63 5.73
CA ARG A 98 30.70 1.51 6.62
C ARG A 98 32.02 1.51 5.85
N GLY A 99 32.02 1.07 4.61
CA GLY A 99 33.22 0.94 3.78
C GLY A 99 33.93 -0.41 3.94
N ASP A 100 33.21 -1.40 4.46
CA ASP A 100 33.74 -2.76 4.67
C ASP A 100 33.52 -3.69 3.45
N GLU A 101 32.73 -3.27 2.46
CA GLU A 101 32.58 -3.95 1.17
C GLU A 101 33.34 -3.23 0.06
N GLU A 102 34.06 -3.98 -0.76
CA GLU A 102 34.44 -3.49 -2.09
C GLU A 102 33.16 -3.21 -2.87
N PRO A 103 33.06 -2.07 -3.62
CA PRO A 103 31.88 -1.78 -4.41
C PRO A 103 31.65 -2.95 -5.37
N VAL A 104 30.64 -3.77 -5.12
CA VAL A 104 30.15 -4.73 -6.09
C VAL A 104 29.73 -3.90 -7.28
N GLY A 105 30.53 -3.92 -8.33
CA GLY A 105 30.19 -3.21 -9.57
C GLY A 105 28.82 -3.72 -9.98
N VAL A 106 27.86 -2.81 -10.11
CA VAL A 106 26.59 -3.09 -10.76
C VAL A 106 26.99 -3.59 -12.16
N THR A 107 26.92 -4.90 -12.36
CA THR A 107 27.25 -5.48 -13.64
C THR A 107 26.25 -4.95 -14.64
N ARG A 108 26.71 -4.67 -15.84
CA ARG A 108 25.87 -4.13 -16.93
C ARG A 108 24.64 -5.01 -17.21
N GLU A 109 24.68 -6.27 -16.77
CA GLU A 109 23.59 -7.25 -16.89
C GLU A 109 22.44 -6.97 -15.94
N ASP A 110 22.68 -6.48 -14.72
CA ASP A 110 21.62 -6.10 -13.77
C ASP A 110 20.83 -4.84 -14.20
N ALA A 111 21.39 -4.06 -15.13
CA ALA A 111 20.75 -2.87 -15.67
C ALA A 111 19.91 -3.14 -16.94
N GLU A 112 20.03 -4.31 -17.54
CA GLU A 112 19.36 -4.64 -18.82
C GLU A 112 18.02 -5.39 -18.63
N GLU A 113 17.68 -5.87 -17.44
CA GLU A 113 16.39 -6.53 -17.16
C GLU A 113 15.26 -5.58 -16.74
N GLY A 114 15.50 -4.29 -16.61
CA GLY A 114 14.47 -3.29 -16.41
C GLY A 114 14.17 -2.54 -17.69
N ASP A 115 12.98 -2.73 -18.27
CA ASP A 115 12.43 -1.97 -19.40
C ASP A 115 12.21 -0.48 -19.01
N LEU A 116 13.30 0.23 -18.72
CA LEU A 116 13.27 1.69 -18.67
C LEU A 116 13.29 2.22 -20.10
N PRO A 117 12.44 3.19 -20.44
CA PRO A 117 12.48 3.81 -21.75
C PRO A 117 13.91 4.32 -22.00
N PRO A 118 14.44 4.19 -23.23
CA PRO A 118 15.82 4.54 -23.52
C PRO A 118 16.05 6.02 -23.18
N VAL A 119 16.92 6.25 -22.19
CA VAL A 119 17.40 7.59 -21.87
C VAL A 119 18.13 8.08 -23.13
N ASP A 120 17.68 9.18 -23.69
CA ASP A 120 18.35 9.83 -24.82
C ASP A 120 19.75 10.29 -24.37
N ARG A 121 20.73 9.40 -24.59
CA ARG A 121 22.13 9.65 -24.23
C ARG A 121 22.73 10.86 -24.94
N ALA A 122 22.16 11.25 -26.08
CA ALA A 122 22.60 12.44 -26.79
C ALA A 122 22.20 13.71 -26.04
N ALA A 123 20.96 13.75 -25.48
CA ALA A 123 20.49 14.87 -24.66
C ALA A 123 21.26 15.00 -23.36
N VAL A 124 21.66 13.87 -22.73
CA VAL A 124 22.46 13.88 -21.50
C VAL A 124 23.90 14.32 -21.78
N SER A 125 24.52 13.85 -22.90
CA SER A 125 25.87 14.24 -23.30
C SER A 125 25.94 15.73 -23.65
N GLU A 126 24.95 16.26 -24.37
CA GLU A 126 24.85 17.68 -24.72
C GLU A 126 24.62 18.59 -23.49
N ALA A 127 23.95 18.09 -22.46
CA ALA A 127 23.79 18.80 -21.20
C ALA A 127 25.10 18.81 -20.37
N LEU A 128 25.87 17.72 -20.42
CA LEU A 128 27.18 17.63 -19.78
C LEU A 128 28.22 18.50 -20.45
N GLU A 129 28.25 18.51 -21.80
CA GLU A 129 29.17 19.36 -22.57
C GLU A 129 28.90 20.85 -22.37
N ARG A 130 27.64 21.26 -22.17
CA ARG A 130 27.30 22.65 -21.82
C ARG A 130 27.76 23.03 -20.41
N SER A 131 27.91 22.07 -19.49
CA SER A 131 28.41 22.31 -18.15
C SER A 131 29.93 22.40 -18.06
N THR A 132 30.66 21.85 -19.01
CA THR A 132 32.14 21.82 -19.01
C THR A 132 32.82 22.82 -19.96
N ALA A 133 32.05 23.62 -20.70
CA ALA A 133 32.59 24.64 -21.60
C ALA A 133 33.02 25.92 -20.89
N GLY A 134 33.94 25.79 -19.96
CA GLY A 134 34.48 26.93 -19.20
C GLY A 134 35.75 26.61 -18.47
N ASP A 135 36.75 25.99 -19.13
CA ASP A 135 38.14 26.20 -18.77
C ASP A 135 39.10 25.71 -19.84
N ALA A 136 40.17 26.47 -20.00
CA ALA A 136 41.05 26.53 -21.15
C ALA A 136 41.94 25.28 -21.38
N ALA A 137 42.30 25.12 -22.63
CA ALA A 137 43.30 24.21 -23.14
C ALA A 137 44.65 24.29 -22.41
N LEU A 138 45.22 23.13 -22.09
CA LEU A 138 46.65 22.90 -21.92
C LEU A 138 47.05 21.69 -22.76
N ASP A 139 48.14 21.89 -23.53
CA ASP A 139 48.65 21.00 -24.54
C ASP A 139 49.15 19.66 -23.98
N ASP A 140 48.84 18.59 -24.69
CA ASP A 140 49.40 17.26 -24.52
C ASP A 140 50.77 17.18 -25.20
N GLU A 141 51.82 16.95 -24.40
CA GLU A 141 53.01 16.17 -24.80
C GLU A 141 53.68 15.61 -23.52
N ASP A 142 53.87 14.27 -23.50
CA ASP A 142 54.58 13.47 -22.50
C ASP A 142 53.71 12.64 -21.51
N ALA A 143 53.10 11.61 -22.06
CA ALA A 143 52.47 10.54 -21.24
C ALA A 143 53.05 9.15 -21.56
N GLU A 144 54.30 8.91 -21.16
CA GLU A 144 54.81 7.56 -20.97
C GLU A 144 55.72 7.53 -19.76
N ALA A 145 55.19 7.17 -18.58
CA ALA A 145 55.80 6.56 -17.41
C ALA A 145 55.25 7.07 -16.10
N ASP A 146 54.08 6.68 -15.71
CA ASP A 146 53.72 6.69 -14.25
C ASP A 146 52.46 5.86 -13.92
N ASP A 147 52.37 4.62 -14.42
CA ASP A 147 51.25 3.72 -14.08
C ASP A 147 51.41 3.03 -12.72
N LEU A 148 52.34 3.48 -11.87
CA LEU A 148 52.62 2.91 -10.55
C LEU A 148 52.20 3.79 -9.35
N LEU A 149 51.68 4.98 -9.57
CA LEU A 149 51.30 5.92 -8.51
C LEU A 149 50.01 6.71 -8.81
N ALA A 150 49.07 6.14 -9.56
CA ALA A 150 47.75 6.76 -9.62
C ALA A 150 47.19 6.86 -8.19
N PRO A 151 46.79 8.06 -7.71
CA PRO A 151 46.19 8.17 -6.39
C PRO A 151 44.95 7.27 -6.35
N PRO A 152 44.71 6.56 -5.22
CA PRO A 152 43.53 5.72 -5.09
C PRO A 152 42.29 6.54 -5.44
N GLU A 153 41.42 5.97 -6.25
CA GLU A 153 40.17 6.65 -6.63
C GLU A 153 39.46 7.19 -5.39
N PRO A 154 38.97 8.43 -5.42
CA PRO A 154 38.31 9.02 -4.27
C PRO A 154 37.13 8.12 -3.88
N LYS A 155 37.10 7.72 -2.61
CA LYS A 155 35.98 6.93 -2.06
C LYS A 155 34.67 7.66 -2.36
N PRO A 156 33.60 6.96 -2.80
CA PRO A 156 32.30 7.55 -2.97
C PRO A 156 31.85 8.29 -1.70
N TRP A 157 31.15 9.40 -1.85
CA TRP A 157 30.75 10.29 -0.74
C TRP A 157 29.93 9.60 0.36
N TRP A 158 29.30 8.48 0.04
CA TRP A 158 28.48 7.69 0.98
C TRP A 158 29.29 6.72 1.84
N VAL A 159 30.54 6.43 1.52
CA VAL A 159 31.41 5.54 2.29
C VAL A 159 31.87 6.25 3.56
N GLY A 160 31.58 5.64 4.71
CA GLY A 160 31.84 6.23 6.02
C GLY A 160 30.80 7.26 6.46
N HIS A 161 29.64 7.32 5.80
CA HIS A 161 28.58 8.24 6.16
C HIS A 161 27.71 7.64 7.27
N GLU A 162 27.98 8.01 8.53
CA GLU A 162 27.36 7.46 9.74
C GLU A 162 25.82 7.48 9.72
N HIS A 163 25.21 8.51 9.13
CA HIS A 163 23.75 8.60 9.04
C HIS A 163 23.16 7.57 8.09
N LEU A 164 23.79 7.29 6.95
CA LEU A 164 23.35 6.27 6.00
C LEU A 164 23.54 4.86 6.58
N GLU A 165 24.67 4.61 7.29
CA GLU A 165 24.87 3.37 8.03
C GLU A 165 23.79 3.16 9.09
N TYR A 166 23.46 4.22 9.85
CA TYR A 166 22.39 4.17 10.85
C TYR A 166 21.03 3.83 10.22
N LEU A 167 20.67 4.49 9.11
CA LEU A 167 19.41 4.22 8.39
C LEU A 167 19.36 2.79 7.84
N ALA A 168 20.42 2.31 7.23
CA ALA A 168 20.51 0.93 6.75
C ALA A 168 20.33 -0.07 7.90
N GLY A 169 21.01 0.16 9.03
CA GLY A 169 20.84 -0.64 10.25
C GLY A 169 19.43 -0.55 10.85
N PHE A 170 18.77 0.61 10.73
CA PHE A 170 17.36 0.75 11.13
C PHE A 170 16.45 -0.12 10.24
N TYR A 171 16.58 -0.05 8.92
CA TYR A 171 15.77 -0.84 7.99
C TYR A 171 16.04 -2.35 8.11
N GLN A 172 17.29 -2.75 8.35
CA GLN A 172 17.59 -4.16 8.63
C GLN A 172 16.76 -4.66 9.82
N ARG A 173 16.82 -3.97 10.97
CA ARG A 173 16.06 -4.36 12.17
C ARG A 173 14.56 -4.28 11.96
N TYR A 174 14.10 -3.30 11.19
CA TYR A 174 12.69 -3.16 10.85
C TYR A 174 12.18 -4.38 10.09
N PHE A 175 12.82 -4.75 8.98
CA PHE A 175 12.39 -5.90 8.19
C PHE A 175 12.58 -7.23 8.93
N GLU A 176 13.61 -7.38 9.75
CA GLU A 176 13.76 -8.54 10.65
C GLU A 176 12.58 -8.64 11.64
N HIS A 177 12.14 -7.53 12.22
CA HIS A 177 10.98 -7.50 13.09
C HIS A 177 9.67 -7.79 12.36
N ILE A 178 9.46 -7.21 11.17
CA ILE A 178 8.29 -7.49 10.34
C ILE A 178 8.23 -8.96 9.94
N LYS A 179 9.37 -9.54 9.55
CA LYS A 179 9.45 -10.96 9.20
C LYS A 179 9.15 -11.86 10.41
N ASP A 180 9.68 -11.56 11.57
CA ASP A 180 9.37 -12.30 12.79
C ASP A 180 7.89 -12.22 13.15
N SER A 181 7.29 -11.04 13.01
CA SER A 181 5.85 -10.85 13.20
C SER A 181 5.03 -11.66 12.19
N PHE A 182 5.40 -11.62 10.93
CA PHE A 182 4.72 -12.37 9.87
C PHE A 182 4.79 -13.88 10.12
N ASP A 183 6.01 -14.41 10.31
CA ASP A 183 6.23 -15.85 10.39
C ASP A 183 5.77 -16.45 11.75
N ARG A 184 6.02 -15.75 12.88
CA ARG A 184 5.81 -16.31 14.22
C ARG A 184 4.61 -15.75 14.95
N ARG A 185 4.46 -14.40 14.98
CA ARG A 185 3.37 -13.78 15.73
C ARG A 185 2.02 -14.05 15.08
N PHE A 186 1.95 -13.93 13.76
CA PHE A 186 0.72 -14.10 12.98
C PHE A 186 0.68 -15.41 12.21
N ASN A 187 1.72 -16.26 12.30
CA ASN A 187 1.78 -17.55 11.64
C ASN A 187 1.41 -17.46 10.14
N ARG A 188 1.83 -16.38 9.46
CA ARG A 188 1.55 -16.06 8.05
C ARG A 188 0.06 -15.91 7.70
N ASP A 189 -0.80 -15.75 8.72
CA ASP A 189 -2.26 -15.59 8.58
C ASP A 189 -2.72 -14.21 9.08
N LEU A 190 -2.54 -13.19 8.22
CA LEU A 190 -2.92 -11.82 8.53
C LEU A 190 -4.44 -11.65 8.65
N LEU A 191 -5.22 -12.41 7.86
CA LEU A 191 -6.68 -12.37 7.94
C LEU A 191 -7.20 -13.03 9.22
N GLY A 192 -6.59 -14.14 9.64
CA GLY A 192 -6.88 -14.77 10.91
C GLY A 192 -6.55 -13.86 12.09
N ALA A 193 -5.46 -13.11 12.02
CA ALA A 193 -5.11 -12.11 13.03
C ALA A 193 -6.17 -10.99 13.11
N LEU A 194 -6.62 -10.45 11.99
CA LEU A 194 -7.71 -9.47 11.94
C LEU A 194 -9.02 -10.08 12.49
N LYS A 195 -9.34 -11.30 12.08
CA LYS A 195 -10.52 -12.02 12.55
C LYS A 195 -10.50 -12.16 14.08
N GLN A 196 -9.37 -12.53 14.67
CA GLN A 196 -9.23 -12.68 16.10
C GLN A 196 -9.55 -11.37 16.83
N LEU A 197 -8.98 -10.24 16.40
CA LEU A 197 -9.30 -8.92 16.99
C LEU A 197 -10.78 -8.56 16.85
N GLN A 198 -11.41 -8.94 15.74
CA GLN A 198 -12.85 -8.76 15.56
C GLN A 198 -13.67 -9.65 16.51
N ASP A 199 -13.30 -10.91 16.67
CA ASP A 199 -14.00 -11.85 17.54
C ASP A 199 -13.86 -11.45 19.02
N GLU A 200 -12.73 -10.88 19.40
CA GLU A 200 -12.48 -10.29 20.73
C GLU A 200 -13.15 -8.92 20.91
N GLY A 201 -13.66 -8.30 19.83
CA GLY A 201 -14.41 -7.05 19.84
C GLY A 201 -13.56 -5.79 19.87
N TYR A 202 -12.28 -5.85 19.51
CA TYR A 202 -11.41 -4.68 19.37
C TYR A 202 -11.63 -3.93 18.07
N ILE A 203 -11.96 -4.64 16.99
CA ILE A 203 -12.21 -4.03 15.70
C ILE A 203 -13.54 -4.48 15.10
N GLU A 204 -14.09 -3.68 14.19
CA GLU A 204 -15.16 -4.09 13.28
C GLU A 204 -14.55 -4.16 11.87
N ILE A 205 -14.68 -5.29 11.18
CA ILE A 205 -14.25 -5.42 9.80
C ILE A 205 -15.43 -5.14 8.87
N THR A 206 -15.23 -4.27 7.88
CA THR A 206 -16.20 -4.03 6.80
C THR A 206 -15.74 -4.69 5.51
N THR A 207 -16.70 -5.13 4.69
CA THR A 207 -16.45 -5.63 3.34
C THR A 207 -16.43 -4.49 2.32
N SER A 208 -16.30 -4.85 1.03
CA SER A 208 -16.49 -3.98 -0.12
C SER A 208 -17.13 -4.76 -1.28
N ALA A 209 -17.30 -4.13 -2.43
CA ALA A 209 -17.61 -4.83 -3.67
C ALA A 209 -16.46 -5.79 -4.05
N ALA A 210 -16.74 -6.92 -4.64
CA ALA A 210 -15.80 -8.03 -4.86
C ALA A 210 -14.46 -7.59 -5.48
N THR A 211 -14.51 -6.82 -6.57
CA THR A 211 -13.33 -6.31 -7.28
C THR A 211 -13.14 -4.81 -7.10
N HIS A 212 -13.79 -4.22 -6.10
CA HIS A 212 -13.76 -2.77 -5.84
C HIS A 212 -14.23 -1.93 -7.03
N GLY A 213 -15.10 -2.49 -7.88
CA GLY A 213 -15.64 -1.78 -9.05
C GLY A 213 -16.57 -0.64 -8.66
N TYR A 214 -16.45 0.52 -9.34
CA TYR A 214 -17.24 1.73 -9.08
C TYR A 214 -18.74 1.47 -9.35
N LEU A 215 -19.51 1.12 -8.31
CA LEU A 215 -20.87 0.59 -8.42
C LEU A 215 -21.84 1.49 -9.21
N PRO A 216 -21.84 2.83 -9.05
CA PRO A 216 -22.73 3.69 -9.80
C PRO A 216 -22.57 3.65 -11.32
N LEU A 217 -21.37 3.29 -11.82
CA LEU A 217 -21.06 3.23 -13.25
C LEU A 217 -21.34 1.85 -13.86
N LEU A 218 -21.68 0.85 -13.05
CA LEU A 218 -22.05 -0.46 -13.60
C LEU A 218 -23.38 -0.39 -14.34
N GLY A 219 -23.36 -0.69 -15.63
CA GLY A 219 -24.53 -0.53 -16.52
C GLY A 219 -25.68 -1.49 -16.28
N ARG A 220 -25.51 -2.50 -15.40
CA ARG A 220 -26.53 -3.52 -15.10
C ARG A 220 -26.68 -3.72 -13.60
N ASP A 221 -27.91 -3.74 -13.12
CA ASP A 221 -28.23 -4.04 -11.72
C ASP A 221 -27.75 -5.43 -11.29
N SER A 222 -27.73 -6.40 -12.21
CA SER A 222 -27.17 -7.74 -11.97
C SER A 222 -25.66 -7.72 -11.70
N ALA A 223 -24.92 -6.79 -12.32
CA ALA A 223 -23.49 -6.65 -12.06
C ALA A 223 -23.24 -6.05 -10.67
N ILE A 224 -24.01 -5.02 -10.26
CA ILE A 224 -23.96 -4.46 -8.90
C ILE A 224 -24.24 -5.56 -7.88
N ARG A 225 -25.31 -6.33 -8.09
CA ARG A 225 -25.66 -7.44 -7.21
C ARG A 225 -24.55 -8.49 -7.14
N GLY A 226 -24.01 -8.93 -8.28
CA GLY A 226 -22.92 -9.89 -8.32
C GLY A 226 -21.68 -9.43 -7.56
N GLN A 227 -21.32 -8.15 -7.67
CA GLN A 227 -20.21 -7.55 -6.91
C GLN A 227 -20.44 -7.59 -5.39
N LEU A 228 -21.65 -7.29 -4.94
CA LEU A 228 -21.97 -7.29 -3.51
C LEU A 228 -22.11 -8.71 -2.95
N GLU A 229 -22.79 -9.60 -3.68
CA GLU A 229 -22.97 -10.99 -3.29
C GLU A 229 -21.62 -11.72 -3.18
N ALA A 230 -20.76 -11.61 -4.18
CA ALA A 230 -19.41 -12.19 -4.13
C ALA A 230 -18.57 -11.58 -3.01
N GLY A 231 -18.68 -10.26 -2.77
CA GLY A 231 -18.00 -9.59 -1.68
C GLY A 231 -18.43 -10.10 -0.30
N THR A 232 -19.73 -10.25 -0.07
CA THR A 232 -20.26 -10.77 1.21
C THR A 232 -19.92 -12.27 1.40
N GLN A 233 -19.89 -13.06 0.32
CA GLN A 233 -19.46 -14.47 0.38
C GLN A 233 -17.98 -14.60 0.74
N SER A 234 -17.10 -13.80 0.15
CA SER A 234 -15.68 -13.75 0.50
C SER A 234 -15.48 -13.37 1.96
N TYR A 235 -16.18 -12.33 2.44
CA TYR A 235 -16.14 -11.93 3.84
C TYR A 235 -16.55 -13.08 4.77
N ARG A 236 -17.67 -13.76 4.51
CA ARG A 236 -18.14 -14.90 5.31
C ARG A 236 -17.10 -16.01 5.39
N ARG A 237 -16.43 -16.30 4.29
CA ARG A 237 -15.41 -17.33 4.20
C ARG A 237 -14.22 -17.03 5.12
N PHE A 238 -13.73 -15.80 5.11
CA PHE A 238 -12.56 -15.44 5.90
C PHE A 238 -12.88 -15.13 7.36
N PHE A 239 -14.00 -14.46 7.63
CA PHE A 239 -14.31 -13.96 8.98
C PHE A 239 -15.39 -14.75 9.70
N GLY A 240 -16.03 -15.72 9.06
CA GLY A 240 -16.96 -16.67 9.70
C GLY A 240 -18.29 -16.07 10.16
N ARG A 241 -18.62 -14.85 9.73
CA ARG A 241 -19.87 -14.13 10.05
C ARG A 241 -20.33 -13.27 8.89
N ASP A 242 -21.55 -12.73 8.97
CA ASP A 242 -22.04 -11.75 8.01
C ASP A 242 -21.41 -10.37 8.25
N PRO A 243 -21.02 -9.64 7.19
CA PRO A 243 -20.58 -8.27 7.31
C PRO A 243 -21.77 -7.37 7.68
N ARG A 244 -21.55 -6.44 8.62
CA ARG A 244 -22.56 -5.44 9.00
C ARG A 244 -22.45 -4.16 8.18
N GLY A 245 -21.22 -3.84 7.75
CA GLY A 245 -20.88 -2.65 7.02
C GLY A 245 -20.11 -2.92 5.74
N ILE A 246 -20.13 -1.93 4.87
CA ILE A 246 -19.40 -1.91 3.60
C ILE A 246 -18.72 -0.57 3.40
N TRP A 247 -17.46 -0.61 2.94
CA TRP A 247 -16.85 0.51 2.27
C TRP A 247 -17.29 0.48 0.80
N LEU A 248 -18.15 1.41 0.41
CA LEU A 248 -18.49 1.55 -1.01
C LEU A 248 -17.22 1.88 -1.80
N PRO A 249 -16.95 1.21 -2.94
CA PRO A 249 -15.82 1.56 -3.79
C PRO A 249 -15.77 3.06 -4.06
N GLU A 250 -14.67 3.71 -3.63
CA GLU A 250 -14.44 5.15 -3.70
C GLU A 250 -15.55 6.00 -3.02
N CYS A 251 -16.21 5.47 -1.98
CA CYS A 251 -17.36 6.08 -1.31
C CYS A 251 -18.50 6.46 -2.26
N ALA A 252 -18.54 5.85 -3.45
CA ALA A 252 -19.45 6.23 -4.52
C ALA A 252 -20.85 5.69 -4.27
N TYR A 253 -21.80 6.61 -4.18
CA TYR A 253 -23.21 6.32 -3.97
C TYR A 253 -24.07 6.88 -5.10
N ARG A 254 -25.12 6.17 -5.45
CA ARG A 254 -26.14 6.60 -6.42
C ARG A 254 -27.53 6.29 -5.85
N PRO A 255 -28.40 7.31 -5.69
CA PRO A 255 -29.76 7.10 -5.26
C PRO A 255 -30.62 6.41 -6.35
N ALA A 256 -31.83 6.01 -6.00
CA ALA A 256 -32.81 5.57 -6.98
C ALA A 256 -33.11 6.67 -8.01
N TYR A 257 -33.31 6.28 -9.26
CA TYR A 257 -33.62 7.22 -10.35
C TYR A 257 -34.58 6.60 -11.38
N TYR A 258 -35.19 7.44 -12.18
CA TYR A 258 -35.95 7.02 -13.35
C TYR A 258 -35.02 6.93 -14.56
N ASP A 259 -34.99 5.76 -15.20
CA ASP A 259 -34.23 5.60 -16.44
C ASP A 259 -34.98 6.24 -17.64
N PRO A 260 -34.36 6.32 -18.83
CA PRO A 260 -35.00 6.94 -20.01
C PRO A 260 -36.30 6.26 -20.45
N SER A 261 -36.58 5.03 -20.03
CA SER A 261 -37.83 4.34 -20.28
C SER A 261 -38.92 4.69 -19.27
N GLY A 262 -38.61 5.48 -18.24
CA GLY A 262 -39.49 5.79 -17.13
C GLY A 262 -39.57 4.72 -16.04
N ALA A 263 -38.76 3.67 -16.11
CA ALA A 263 -38.67 2.66 -15.07
C ALA A 263 -37.80 3.14 -13.91
N ILE A 264 -38.20 2.83 -12.67
CA ILE A 264 -37.42 3.12 -11.48
C ILE A 264 -36.26 2.14 -11.38
N ARG A 265 -35.03 2.68 -11.33
CA ARG A 265 -33.81 1.95 -11.00
C ARG A 265 -33.54 2.10 -9.50
N PRO A 266 -33.28 0.99 -8.80
CA PRO A 266 -33.01 1.04 -7.37
C PRO A 266 -31.70 1.81 -7.09
N GLY A 267 -31.67 2.51 -5.98
CA GLY A 267 -30.43 3.07 -5.44
C GLY A 267 -29.50 1.98 -4.90
N ILE A 268 -28.25 2.33 -4.68
CA ILE A 268 -27.25 1.41 -4.14
C ILE A 268 -27.71 0.83 -2.80
N GLU A 269 -28.35 1.63 -1.94
CA GLU A 269 -28.92 1.20 -0.65
C GLU A 269 -29.92 0.03 -0.78
N GLY A 270 -30.64 -0.04 -1.90
CA GLY A 270 -31.57 -1.13 -2.18
C GLY A 270 -30.88 -2.47 -2.39
N PHE A 271 -29.68 -2.46 -2.99
CA PHE A 271 -28.84 -3.64 -3.13
C PHE A 271 -28.16 -4.02 -1.81
N LEU A 272 -27.63 -3.02 -1.07
CA LEU A 272 -27.00 -3.23 0.23
C LEU A 272 -27.96 -3.91 1.21
N ARG A 273 -29.19 -3.41 1.28
CA ARG A 273 -30.23 -3.96 2.14
C ARG A 273 -30.53 -5.44 1.85
N ARG A 274 -30.48 -5.85 0.57
CA ARG A 274 -30.72 -7.25 0.16
C ARG A 274 -29.60 -8.17 0.67
N GLU A 275 -28.37 -7.66 0.72
CA GLU A 275 -27.21 -8.39 1.24
C GLU A 275 -27.08 -8.30 2.77
N GLY A 276 -28.01 -7.63 3.47
CA GLY A 276 -28.00 -7.46 4.93
C GLY A 276 -27.02 -6.41 5.43
N LEU A 277 -26.44 -5.61 4.53
CA LEU A 277 -25.51 -4.55 4.86
C LEU A 277 -26.25 -3.34 5.43
N GLN A 278 -25.90 -2.91 6.63
CA GLN A 278 -26.65 -1.91 7.43
C GLN A 278 -25.95 -0.55 7.48
N VAL A 279 -24.64 -0.53 7.26
CA VAL A 279 -23.78 0.65 7.34
C VAL A 279 -22.91 0.76 6.10
N PHE A 280 -22.81 1.95 5.55
CA PHE A 280 -21.87 2.25 4.47
C PHE A 280 -21.34 3.69 4.62
N PHE A 281 -20.22 3.94 3.97
CA PHE A 281 -19.59 5.25 3.91
C PHE A 281 -19.82 5.83 2.52
N ALA A 282 -20.17 7.12 2.46
CA ALA A 282 -20.38 7.87 1.24
C ALA A 282 -19.71 9.25 1.36
N GLU A 283 -19.40 9.83 0.22
CA GLU A 283 -18.91 11.20 0.12
C GLU A 283 -19.90 12.21 0.75
N THR A 284 -19.39 13.21 1.46
CA THR A 284 -20.21 14.20 2.16
C THR A 284 -21.12 14.97 1.22
N HIS A 285 -20.69 15.24 -0.02
CA HIS A 285 -21.50 15.94 -1.01
C HIS A 285 -22.71 15.13 -1.52
N MET A 286 -22.79 13.83 -1.19
CA MET A 286 -23.98 13.01 -1.47
C MET A 286 -25.14 13.27 -0.51
N ILE A 287 -24.92 14.04 0.56
CA ILE A 287 -25.96 14.41 1.51
C ILE A 287 -26.80 15.55 0.89
N THR A 288 -28.11 15.32 0.74
CA THR A 288 -29.04 16.31 0.20
C THR A 288 -29.03 17.58 1.06
N GLY A 289 -28.78 18.74 0.43
CA GLY A 289 -28.71 20.04 1.11
C GLY A 289 -27.33 20.41 1.64
N GLY A 290 -26.33 19.57 1.49
CA GLY A 290 -24.92 19.89 1.75
C GLY A 290 -24.36 20.79 0.65
N ALA A 291 -23.57 21.78 1.03
CA ALA A 291 -22.74 22.55 0.10
C ALA A 291 -21.30 22.00 0.21
N PRO A 292 -20.61 21.72 -0.91
CA PRO A 292 -19.27 21.13 -0.87
C PRO A 292 -18.23 22.08 -0.22
N VAL A 293 -17.39 21.57 0.69
CA VAL A 293 -16.29 22.32 1.36
C VAL A 293 -14.93 21.78 0.95
N GLY A 294 -14.04 22.65 0.50
CA GLY A 294 -12.64 22.34 0.16
C GLY A 294 -12.30 22.49 -1.31
N VAL A 295 -11.01 22.60 -1.61
CA VAL A 295 -10.52 22.91 -2.97
C VAL A 295 -10.77 21.77 -3.97
N ALA A 296 -10.79 20.53 -3.50
CA ALA A 296 -10.96 19.34 -4.34
C ALA A 296 -12.41 18.83 -4.36
N ALA A 297 -13.15 18.99 -3.26
CA ALA A 297 -14.49 18.46 -3.10
C ALA A 297 -15.53 19.56 -2.83
N GLY A 298 -15.09 20.80 -2.66
CA GLY A 298 -15.96 21.90 -2.23
C GLY A 298 -16.41 21.72 -0.78
N GLU A 299 -17.31 22.56 -0.32
CA GLU A 299 -17.80 22.67 1.05
C GLU A 299 -18.95 21.68 1.33
N ALA A 300 -18.85 20.82 2.35
CA ALA A 300 -19.92 19.92 2.72
C ALA A 300 -20.45 20.25 4.12
N ILE A 301 -21.69 20.66 4.20
CA ILE A 301 -22.41 20.87 5.46
C ILE A 301 -23.20 19.59 5.75
N GLY A 302 -23.01 19.01 6.94
CA GLY A 302 -23.75 17.81 7.35
C GLY A 302 -25.26 18.04 7.43
N PRO A 303 -26.05 16.94 7.59
CA PRO A 303 -27.52 17.02 7.60
C PRO A 303 -28.09 17.83 8.77
N TYR A 304 -27.28 18.18 9.73
CA TYR A 304 -27.66 19.00 10.90
C TYR A 304 -27.06 20.41 10.86
N GLY A 305 -26.60 20.87 9.70
CA GLY A 305 -25.93 22.16 9.55
C GLY A 305 -24.41 22.04 9.60
N GLU A 306 -23.74 22.88 10.31
CA GLU A 306 -22.28 22.91 10.36
C GLU A 306 -21.67 21.62 10.97
N ILE A 307 -20.64 21.07 10.32
CA ILE A 307 -19.75 20.07 10.87
C ILE A 307 -18.51 20.77 11.43
#